data_79253734a2639c4095994b1129930eca
#
_entry.id   79253734a2639c4095994b1129930eca
#
_cell.length_a   1.000
_cell.length_b   1.000
_cell.length_c   1.000
_cell.angle_alpha   90.00
_cell.angle_beta   90.00
_cell.angle_gamma   90.00
#
_symmetry.space_group_name_H-M   'P 1'
#
loop_
_entity.id
_entity.type
_entity.pdbx_description
1 polymer ?
#
loop_
_entity_poly.entity_id
_entity_poly.type
_entity_poly.pdbx_seq_one_letter_code
_entity_poly.pdbx_strand_id
1 'polypeptide(L)'
;MKRILSALFLLTCVLFSAACASESGDKTAEGSLMVNADIRLPAEISRNKEETISVAVTQGDEAVDDASDVQFEIWKAGSKDDSEMIKAVHKGKGIYEIKKTFSEDGPYFVQTHVTARDLHVMPKKEFTVGKAAEEESVKADEHEKEENTGDDHSHH
;
A
#
# COMPACT_ATOMS: atom_id res chain seq x y z
N MET A 1 61.38 21.26 45.90
CA MET A 1 60.47 20.13 45.55
C MET A 1 58.98 20.50 45.55
N LYS A 2 58.50 21.47 46.37
CA LYS A 2 57.04 21.85 46.38
C LYS A 2 56.56 22.63 45.17
N ARG A 3 57.45 23.33 44.45
CA ARG A 3 57.06 24.15 43.28
C ARG A 3 56.89 23.37 41.97
N ILE A 4 57.49 22.17 41.88
CA ILE A 4 57.40 21.32 40.69
C ILE A 4 56.07 20.51 40.69
N LEU A 5 55.58 20.12 41.87
CA LEU A 5 54.31 19.43 42.00
C LEU A 5 53.11 20.33 41.63
N SER A 6 53.24 21.66 41.91
CA SER A 6 52.16 22.59 41.59
C SER A 6 52.01 22.89 40.08
N ALA A 7 53.13 22.82 39.35
CA ALA A 7 53.08 23.01 37.89
C ALA A 7 52.56 21.76 37.14
N LEU A 8 52.77 20.57 37.69
CA LEU A 8 52.28 19.31 37.12
C LEU A 8 50.75 19.17 37.32
N PHE A 9 50.22 19.71 38.41
CA PHE A 9 48.76 19.64 38.68
C PHE A 9 47.96 20.64 37.83
N LEU A 10 48.55 21.74 37.37
CA LEU A 10 47.90 22.71 36.49
C LEU A 10 47.89 22.25 35.03
N LEU A 11 48.84 21.35 34.63
CA LEU A 11 48.90 20.84 33.24
C LEU A 11 47.89 19.72 33.01
N THR A 12 47.45 19.02 34.07
CA THR A 12 46.46 17.92 33.93
C THR A 12 45.01 18.39 33.87
N CYS A 13 44.73 19.62 34.22
CA CYS A 13 43.35 20.19 34.16
C CYS A 13 42.93 20.74 32.77
N VAL A 14 43.85 20.88 31.82
CA VAL A 14 43.54 21.46 30.48
C VAL A 14 43.15 20.42 29.44
N LEU A 15 43.27 19.14 29.75
CA LEU A 15 42.96 18.04 28.76
C LEU A 15 41.57 17.42 28.92
N PHE A 16 40.68 17.98 29.76
CA PHE A 16 39.34 17.41 29.99
C PHE A 16 38.18 18.22 29.42
N SER A 17 38.44 19.18 28.54
CA SER A 17 37.40 20.05 27.96
C SER A 17 37.15 19.81 26.47
N ALA A 18 37.20 18.54 26.01
CA ALA A 18 36.82 18.21 24.62
C ALA A 18 36.05 16.90 24.58
N ALA A 19 34.89 16.84 25.23
CA ALA A 19 33.95 15.74 25.05
C ALA A 19 32.51 16.21 25.33
N CYS A 20 32.08 17.25 24.62
CA CYS A 20 30.68 17.47 24.31
C CYS A 20 30.56 17.45 22.76
N ALA A 21 30.88 16.33 22.16
CA ALA A 21 30.27 15.98 20.91
C ALA A 21 28.80 15.71 21.26
N SER A 22 27.94 16.69 21.04
CA SER A 22 26.53 16.47 20.89
C SER A 22 26.38 15.50 19.72
N GLU A 23 26.30 14.22 20.00
CA GLU A 23 25.56 13.33 19.14
C GLU A 23 24.14 13.86 19.14
N SER A 24 23.88 14.76 18.18
CA SER A 24 22.55 14.90 17.63
C SER A 24 22.24 13.53 17.05
N GLY A 25 21.85 12.61 17.94
CA GLY A 25 21.09 11.46 17.52
C GLY A 25 19.93 12.02 16.72
N ASP A 26 20.03 11.92 15.42
CA ASP A 26 18.91 11.98 14.53
C ASP A 26 17.92 10.94 15.09
N LYS A 27 17.07 11.39 16.00
CA LYS A 27 15.82 10.74 16.25
C LYS A 27 15.05 10.98 14.97
N THR A 28 15.35 10.18 13.93
CA THR A 28 14.36 9.85 12.93
C THR A 28 13.11 9.58 13.75
N ALA A 29 12.16 10.51 13.62
CA ALA A 29 10.83 10.31 14.18
C ALA A 29 10.49 8.86 13.81
N GLU A 30 10.35 8.00 14.81
CA GLU A 30 9.69 6.72 14.65
C GLU A 30 8.24 7.09 14.33
N GLY A 31 8.03 7.57 13.09
CA GLY A 31 6.72 7.62 12.50
C GLY A 31 6.25 6.18 12.55
N SER A 32 5.18 5.94 13.27
CA SER A 32 4.54 4.62 13.32
C SER A 32 4.61 4.02 11.92
N LEU A 33 5.42 2.97 11.75
CA LEU A 33 5.60 2.33 10.45
C LEU A 33 4.22 1.89 9.95
N MET A 34 3.84 2.36 8.77
CA MET A 34 2.57 2.01 8.18
C MET A 34 2.55 0.52 7.83
N VAL A 35 1.42 -0.11 8.07
CA VAL A 35 1.16 -1.46 7.53
C VAL A 35 0.98 -1.32 6.03
N ASN A 36 1.72 -2.11 5.27
CA ASN A 36 1.59 -2.24 3.82
C ASN A 36 0.98 -3.60 3.48
N ALA A 37 0.11 -3.63 2.48
CA ALA A 37 -0.51 -4.85 1.99
C ALA A 37 -0.39 -4.88 0.46
N ASP A 38 0.44 -5.80 -0.06
CA ASP A 38 0.68 -5.97 -1.49
C ASP A 38 -0.09 -7.16 -2.04
N ILE A 39 -1.11 -6.88 -2.86
CA ILE A 39 -1.93 -7.90 -3.52
C ILE A 39 -1.11 -8.56 -4.62
N ARG A 40 -1.03 -9.88 -4.60
CA ARG A 40 -0.31 -10.70 -5.57
C ARG A 40 -1.30 -11.58 -6.33
N LEU A 41 -1.30 -11.42 -7.63
CA LEU A 41 -2.15 -12.14 -8.57
C LEU A 41 -1.30 -13.09 -9.41
N PRO A 42 -1.82 -14.25 -9.84
CA PRO A 42 -1.21 -15.05 -10.90
C PRO A 42 -1.00 -14.23 -12.18
N ALA A 43 0.00 -14.59 -12.97
CA ALA A 43 0.27 -13.92 -14.25
C ALA A 43 -0.91 -14.05 -15.22
N GLU A 44 -1.64 -15.17 -15.16
CA GLU A 44 -2.84 -15.43 -15.91
C GLU A 44 -3.89 -16.04 -14.98
N ILE A 45 -5.13 -15.59 -15.10
CA ILE A 45 -6.27 -16.11 -14.36
C ILE A 45 -7.27 -16.68 -15.38
N SER A 46 -7.47 -17.98 -15.32
CA SER A 46 -8.32 -18.69 -16.27
C SER A 46 -9.73 -18.93 -15.72
N ARG A 47 -10.74 -18.83 -16.60
CA ARG A 47 -12.12 -19.19 -16.25
C ARG A 47 -12.23 -20.68 -15.87
N ASN A 48 -13.07 -20.99 -14.88
CA ASN A 48 -13.37 -22.34 -14.39
C ASN A 48 -12.15 -23.12 -13.86
N LYS A 49 -11.07 -22.42 -13.51
CA LYS A 49 -9.90 -22.95 -12.85
C LYS A 49 -9.76 -22.34 -11.46
N GLU A 50 -9.41 -23.15 -10.45
CA GLU A 50 -9.09 -22.64 -9.12
C GLU A 50 -7.75 -21.90 -9.17
N GLU A 51 -7.78 -20.64 -8.82
CA GLU A 51 -6.60 -19.77 -8.76
C GLU A 51 -6.33 -19.34 -7.32
N THR A 52 -5.06 -19.15 -6.99
CA THR A 52 -4.63 -18.64 -5.67
C THR A 52 -4.32 -17.16 -5.80
N ILE A 53 -5.02 -16.35 -5.01
CA ILE A 53 -4.76 -14.92 -4.86
C ILE A 53 -4.22 -14.69 -3.46
N SER A 54 -3.17 -13.90 -3.33
CA SER A 54 -2.54 -13.64 -2.03
C SER A 54 -2.31 -12.16 -1.78
N VAL A 55 -2.09 -11.83 -0.51
CA VAL A 55 -1.61 -10.53 -0.07
C VAL A 55 -0.41 -10.73 0.83
N ALA A 56 0.66 -9.97 0.59
CA ALA A 56 1.79 -9.86 1.49
C ALA A 56 1.61 -8.66 2.40
N VAL A 57 1.56 -8.91 3.70
CA VAL A 57 1.40 -7.87 4.73
C VAL A 57 2.73 -7.63 5.41
N THR A 58 3.19 -6.37 5.42
CA THR A 58 4.44 -5.96 6.06
C THR A 58 4.25 -4.67 6.86
N GLN A 59 5.13 -4.44 7.83
CA GLN A 59 5.28 -3.16 8.49
C GLN A 59 6.76 -2.78 8.48
N GLY A 60 7.13 -1.80 7.67
CA GLY A 60 8.52 -1.61 7.28
C GLY A 60 9.04 -2.85 6.54
N ASP A 61 10.17 -3.39 7.00
CA ASP A 61 10.77 -4.61 6.44
C ASP A 61 10.32 -5.90 7.14
N GLU A 62 9.45 -5.80 8.16
CA GLU A 62 8.97 -6.93 8.94
C GLU A 62 7.69 -7.53 8.34
N ALA A 63 7.66 -8.86 8.20
CA ALA A 63 6.45 -9.59 7.83
C ALA A 63 5.43 -9.57 8.99
N VAL A 64 4.16 -9.30 8.68
CA VAL A 64 3.08 -9.27 9.68
C VAL A 64 2.34 -10.60 9.66
N ASP A 65 2.69 -11.48 10.61
CA ASP A 65 2.05 -12.79 10.78
C ASP A 65 0.87 -12.76 11.74
N ASP A 66 0.65 -11.64 12.41
CA ASP A 66 -0.30 -11.41 13.49
C ASP A 66 -1.47 -10.50 13.11
N ALA A 67 -1.78 -10.38 11.81
CA ALA A 67 -2.96 -9.62 11.38
C ALA A 67 -4.22 -10.20 12.01
N SER A 68 -5.02 -9.34 12.65
CA SER A 68 -6.24 -9.74 13.35
C SER A 68 -7.38 -10.14 12.40
N ASP A 69 -7.40 -9.55 11.21
CA ASP A 69 -8.33 -9.91 10.14
C ASP A 69 -7.74 -9.62 8.77
N VAL A 70 -7.94 -10.55 7.83
CA VAL A 70 -7.58 -10.39 6.42
C VAL A 70 -8.68 -11.01 5.57
N GLN A 71 -9.33 -10.18 4.77
CA GLN A 71 -10.39 -10.59 3.85
C GLN A 71 -10.13 -10.03 2.45
N PHE A 72 -10.60 -10.76 1.46
CA PHE A 72 -10.59 -10.34 0.06
C PHE A 72 -12.02 -10.07 -0.37
N GLU A 73 -12.26 -8.90 -0.91
CA GLU A 73 -13.51 -8.52 -1.56
C GLU A 73 -13.28 -8.55 -3.07
N ILE A 74 -14.05 -9.36 -3.80
CA ILE A 74 -13.88 -9.56 -5.24
C ILE A 74 -15.21 -9.30 -5.95
N TRP A 75 -15.16 -8.56 -7.05
CA TRP A 75 -16.32 -8.30 -7.90
C TRP A 75 -15.94 -8.14 -9.36
N LYS A 76 -16.87 -8.42 -10.27
CA LYS A 76 -16.75 -8.12 -11.68
C LYS A 76 -16.95 -6.63 -11.92
N ALA A 77 -16.21 -6.04 -12.85
CA ALA A 77 -16.36 -4.64 -13.19
C ALA A 77 -17.83 -4.30 -13.53
N GLY A 78 -18.34 -3.23 -12.92
CA GLY A 78 -19.75 -2.83 -13.05
C GLY A 78 -20.72 -3.51 -12.07
N SER A 79 -20.27 -4.49 -11.26
CA SER A 79 -21.13 -5.25 -10.33
C SER A 79 -20.59 -5.23 -8.89
N LYS A 80 -20.24 -4.06 -8.40
CA LYS A 80 -19.71 -3.90 -7.03
C LYS A 80 -20.71 -4.37 -5.95
N ASP A 81 -22.01 -4.19 -6.18
CA ASP A 81 -23.06 -4.57 -5.24
C ASP A 81 -23.17 -6.11 -5.08
N ASP A 82 -22.63 -6.88 -6.05
CA ASP A 82 -22.55 -8.33 -6.02
C ASP A 82 -21.16 -8.82 -5.57
N SER A 83 -20.42 -8.00 -4.82
CA SER A 83 -19.09 -8.39 -4.33
C SER A 83 -19.14 -9.57 -3.37
N GLU A 84 -18.12 -10.42 -3.45
CA GLU A 84 -17.93 -11.58 -2.56
C GLU A 84 -16.80 -11.30 -1.57
N MET A 85 -17.07 -11.49 -0.28
CA MET A 85 -16.09 -11.39 0.80
C MET A 85 -15.56 -12.77 1.15
N ILE A 86 -14.26 -12.98 1.06
CA ILE A 86 -13.61 -14.26 1.33
C ILE A 86 -12.53 -14.06 2.40
N LYS A 87 -12.65 -14.78 3.51
CA LYS A 87 -11.64 -14.75 4.57
C LYS A 87 -10.37 -15.47 4.13
N ALA A 88 -9.22 -14.83 4.34
CA ALA A 88 -7.92 -15.38 3.96
C ALA A 88 -7.42 -16.43 4.96
N VAL A 89 -6.56 -17.31 4.46
CA VAL A 89 -5.81 -18.29 5.25
C VAL A 89 -4.36 -17.81 5.35
N HIS A 90 -3.84 -17.68 6.57
CA HIS A 90 -2.45 -17.32 6.82
C HIS A 90 -1.50 -18.47 6.43
N LYS A 91 -0.43 -18.14 5.71
CA LYS A 91 0.55 -19.11 5.19
C LYS A 91 1.96 -18.93 5.79
N GLY A 92 2.12 -17.96 6.69
CA GLY A 92 3.41 -17.58 7.26
C GLY A 92 4.12 -16.48 6.46
N LYS A 93 5.09 -15.85 7.09
CA LYS A 93 5.90 -14.75 6.50
C LYS A 93 5.06 -13.60 5.94
N GLY A 94 3.97 -13.25 6.65
CA GLY A 94 3.06 -12.19 6.28
C GLY A 94 2.20 -12.50 5.05
N ILE A 95 2.16 -13.74 4.57
CA ILE A 95 1.36 -14.11 3.40
C ILE A 95 0.00 -14.65 3.84
N TYR A 96 -1.06 -14.08 3.24
CA TYR A 96 -2.45 -14.50 3.41
C TYR A 96 -3.04 -14.81 2.05
N GLU A 97 -3.74 -15.94 1.91
CA GLU A 97 -4.21 -16.47 0.64
C GLU A 97 -5.68 -16.82 0.66
N ILE A 98 -6.29 -16.70 -0.51
CA ILE A 98 -7.58 -17.29 -0.84
C ILE A 98 -7.44 -18.17 -2.08
N LYS A 99 -8.40 -19.06 -2.25
CA LYS A 99 -8.63 -19.82 -3.49
C LYS A 99 -9.96 -19.38 -4.08
N LYS A 100 -9.97 -19.11 -5.38
CA LYS A 100 -11.15 -18.62 -6.09
C LYS A 100 -11.24 -19.22 -7.49
N THR A 101 -12.44 -19.63 -7.87
CA THR A 101 -12.77 -20.00 -9.24
C THR A 101 -13.69 -18.95 -9.84
N PHE A 102 -13.35 -18.46 -11.03
CA PHE A 102 -14.14 -17.48 -11.76
C PHE A 102 -14.94 -18.18 -12.85
N SER A 103 -16.26 -17.92 -12.91
CA SER A 103 -17.15 -18.53 -13.91
C SER A 103 -17.29 -17.72 -15.19
N GLU A 104 -16.89 -16.48 -15.19
CA GLU A 104 -17.04 -15.54 -16.30
C GLU A 104 -15.72 -14.89 -16.66
N ASP A 105 -15.52 -14.64 -17.96
CA ASP A 105 -14.40 -13.87 -18.47
C ASP A 105 -14.65 -12.36 -18.27
N GLY A 106 -13.59 -11.57 -18.30
CA GLY A 106 -13.65 -10.11 -18.28
C GLY A 106 -12.89 -9.46 -17.13
N PRO A 107 -13.04 -8.14 -16.96
CA PRO A 107 -12.37 -7.38 -15.92
C PRO A 107 -13.03 -7.59 -14.55
N TYR A 108 -12.18 -7.72 -13.54
CA TYR A 108 -12.53 -7.85 -12.13
C TYR A 108 -11.70 -6.90 -11.27
N PHE A 109 -12.20 -6.66 -10.08
CA PHE A 109 -11.46 -5.99 -9.02
C PHE A 109 -11.30 -6.92 -7.83
N VAL A 110 -10.17 -6.79 -7.16
CA VAL A 110 -9.91 -7.34 -5.84
C VAL A 110 -9.51 -6.22 -4.90
N GLN A 111 -10.13 -6.16 -3.75
CA GLN A 111 -9.76 -5.29 -2.64
C GLN A 111 -9.49 -6.14 -1.42
N THR A 112 -8.36 -5.93 -0.74
CA THR A 112 -8.11 -6.61 0.53
C THR A 112 -8.48 -5.68 1.69
N HIS A 113 -9.08 -6.25 2.73
CA HIS A 113 -9.34 -5.61 4.01
C HIS A 113 -8.37 -6.23 5.01
N VAL A 114 -7.35 -5.49 5.41
CA VAL A 114 -6.32 -5.97 6.33
C VAL A 114 -6.35 -5.14 7.60
N THR A 115 -6.62 -5.80 8.73
CA THR A 115 -6.52 -5.19 10.06
C THR A 115 -5.33 -5.80 10.78
N ALA A 116 -4.32 -5.00 11.05
CA ALA A 116 -3.11 -5.44 11.72
C ALA A 116 -2.51 -4.28 12.54
N ARG A 117 -2.02 -4.57 13.74
CA ARG A 117 -1.31 -3.61 14.60
C ARG A 117 -2.03 -2.27 14.74
N ASP A 118 -3.36 -2.33 15.01
CA ASP A 118 -4.28 -1.18 15.16
C ASP A 118 -4.47 -0.31 13.89
N LEU A 119 -3.99 -0.80 12.74
CA LEU A 119 -4.17 -0.16 11.45
C LEU A 119 -5.12 -0.98 10.56
N HIS A 120 -5.86 -0.28 9.70
CA HIS A 120 -6.71 -0.89 8.68
C HIS A 120 -6.33 -0.33 7.31
N VAL A 121 -5.93 -1.24 6.40
CA VAL A 121 -5.51 -0.89 5.04
C VAL A 121 -6.31 -1.67 4.01
N MET A 122 -6.68 -1.01 2.90
CA MET A 122 -7.57 -1.56 1.87
C MET A 122 -7.03 -1.31 0.46
N PRO A 123 -5.91 -1.90 0.06
CA PRO A 123 -5.44 -1.81 -1.32
C PRO A 123 -6.41 -2.50 -2.28
N LYS A 124 -6.47 -1.98 -3.51
CA LYS A 124 -7.30 -2.51 -4.59
C LYS A 124 -6.46 -2.71 -5.85
N LYS A 125 -6.69 -3.81 -6.57
CA LYS A 125 -6.13 -4.09 -7.89
C LYS A 125 -7.23 -4.49 -8.87
N GLU A 126 -7.04 -4.14 -10.12
CA GLU A 126 -7.82 -4.64 -11.25
C GLU A 126 -7.06 -5.79 -11.92
N PHE A 127 -7.79 -6.77 -12.45
CA PHE A 127 -7.25 -7.89 -13.20
C PHE A 127 -8.28 -8.42 -14.20
N THR A 128 -7.82 -9.22 -15.16
CA THR A 128 -8.70 -9.84 -16.17
C THR A 128 -8.72 -11.35 -15.99
N VAL A 129 -9.91 -11.94 -16.06
CA VAL A 129 -10.14 -13.38 -16.11
C VAL A 129 -10.33 -13.79 -17.57
N GLY A 130 -9.68 -14.89 -17.98
CA GLY A 130 -9.71 -15.39 -19.35
C GLY A 130 -8.86 -14.56 -20.30
N LYS A 131 -9.16 -14.61 -21.59
CA LYS A 131 -8.52 -13.75 -22.57
C LYS A 131 -9.09 -12.35 -22.41
N ALA A 132 -8.22 -11.33 -22.34
CA ALA A 132 -8.66 -9.95 -22.51
C ALA A 132 -9.47 -9.90 -23.82
N ALA A 133 -10.73 -9.48 -23.74
CA ALA A 133 -11.42 -9.05 -24.94
C ALA A 133 -10.53 -7.96 -25.56
N GLU A 134 -10.15 -8.15 -26.82
CA GLU A 134 -9.40 -7.13 -27.56
C GLU A 134 -10.07 -5.79 -27.26
N GLU A 135 -9.29 -4.82 -26.81
CA GLU A 135 -9.72 -3.56 -26.23
C GLU A 135 -10.84 -2.92 -27.07
N GLU A 136 -12.10 -3.10 -26.67
CA GLU A 136 -13.10 -2.08 -26.97
C GLU A 136 -12.69 -0.87 -26.13
N SER A 137 -11.87 -0.02 -26.72
CA SER A 137 -11.57 1.28 -26.19
C SER A 137 -12.90 1.98 -25.91
N VAL A 138 -13.26 2.05 -24.63
CA VAL A 138 -14.30 2.96 -24.18
C VAL A 138 -13.74 4.35 -24.42
N LYS A 139 -14.07 4.91 -25.60
CA LYS A 139 -13.91 6.32 -25.85
C LYS A 139 -14.77 7.02 -24.79
N ALA A 140 -14.09 7.66 -23.85
CA ALA A 140 -14.74 8.65 -23.03
C ALA A 140 -15.36 9.67 -23.99
N ASP A 141 -16.70 9.73 -24.01
CA ASP A 141 -17.42 10.84 -24.62
C ASP A 141 -17.06 12.08 -23.83
N GLU A 142 -16.07 12.80 -24.35
CA GLU A 142 -15.90 14.21 -24.04
C GLU A 142 -17.09 14.93 -24.66
N HIS A 143 -18.07 15.20 -23.82
CA HIS A 143 -19.12 16.13 -24.14
C HIS A 143 -18.49 17.53 -24.20
N GLU A 144 -18.04 17.91 -25.38
CA GLU A 144 -17.76 19.31 -25.70
C GLU A 144 -19.05 20.11 -25.52
N LYS A 145 -18.98 21.01 -24.59
CA LYS A 145 -19.96 22.02 -24.31
C LYS A 145 -19.81 23.10 -25.35
N GLU A 146 -20.56 23.01 -26.45
CA GLU A 146 -20.65 24.10 -27.38
C GLU A 146 -21.34 25.28 -26.71
N GLU A 147 -20.57 26.35 -26.52
CA GLU A 147 -21.06 27.70 -26.25
C GLU A 147 -21.81 28.18 -27.47
N ASN A 148 -23.12 28.29 -27.34
CA ASN A 148 -23.93 28.99 -28.31
C ASN A 148 -23.88 30.50 -28.02
N THR A 149 -23.02 31.21 -28.74
CA THR A 149 -23.00 32.66 -28.82
C THR A 149 -24.27 33.13 -29.58
N GLY A 150 -25.12 33.76 -28.81
CA GLY A 150 -26.33 34.40 -29.35
C GLY A 150 -25.99 35.49 -30.36
N ASP A 151 -26.68 35.45 -31.42
CA ASP A 151 -26.69 36.52 -32.43
C ASP A 151 -27.85 37.47 -32.17
N ASP A 152 -27.47 38.72 -32.08
CA ASP A 152 -28.30 39.90 -31.93
C ASP A 152 -28.96 40.23 -33.27
N HIS A 153 -30.29 40.30 -33.34
CA HIS A 153 -30.99 41.03 -34.38
C HIS A 153 -32.10 41.86 -33.81
N SER A 154 -31.76 43.14 -33.61
CA SER A 154 -32.72 44.25 -33.63
C SER A 154 -33.38 44.39 -35.01
N HIS A 155 -34.70 44.50 -35.12
CA HIS A 155 -35.39 45.34 -36.07
C HIS A 155 -36.84 45.63 -35.65
N HIS A 156 -37.11 46.94 -35.53
CA HIS A 156 -38.37 47.70 -35.63
C HIS A 156 -39.47 47.50 -34.59
#